data_957dac01d914941847a0bad0b38dd1f9
#
_entry.id   957dac01d914941847a0bad0b38dd1f9
#
_cell.length_a   1.000
_cell.length_b   1.000
_cell.length_c   1.000
_cell.angle_alpha   90.00
_cell.angle_beta   90.00
_cell.angle_gamma   90.00
#
_symmetry.space_group_name_H-M   'P 1'
#
loop_
_entity.id
_entity.type
_entity.pdbx_description
1 polymer ?
#
loop_
_entity_poly.entity_id
_entity_poly.type
_entity_poly.pdbx_seq_one_letter_code
_entity_poly.pdbx_strand_id
1 'polypeptide(L)'
;SGKGKTGGRGIKGQKSRSGVAIKAFEGGQTPLYRRLPKRGFKSLRVKNTAIINLSHLQKFHDDKKIDLNSPVDLKLLHKKKIINKKYLKLKILGDGDLKTKISITVNFASKQAQKKVEKIGGTLNIIAKNKTQDKIKKSSEVSEILKK
;
A
#
# COMPACT_ATOMS: atom_id res chain seq x y z
N SER A 1 -19.58 -35.62 15.07
CA SER A 1 -20.95 -35.71 15.56
C SER A 1 -21.77 -34.52 15.07
N GLY A 2 -23.10 -34.57 15.23
CA GLY A 2 -24.00 -33.52 14.72
C GLY A 2 -24.35 -33.61 13.23
N LYS A 3 -23.88 -34.61 12.54
CA LYS A 3 -24.14 -34.85 11.11
C LYS A 3 -25.17 -35.92 10.84
N GLY A 4 -26.01 -36.30 11.74
CA GLY A 4 -27.06 -37.33 11.65
C GLY A 4 -27.38 -37.84 10.25
N LYS A 5 -28.64 -38.16 9.99
CA LYS A 5 -29.14 -38.79 8.75
C LYS A 5 -28.72 -38.12 7.44
N THR A 6 -28.59 -36.79 7.42
CA THR A 6 -28.25 -36.04 6.20
C THR A 6 -26.76 -35.66 6.09
N GLY A 7 -25.95 -36.06 7.06
CA GLY A 7 -24.51 -35.72 7.09
C GLY A 7 -24.19 -34.22 7.12
N GLY A 8 -25.13 -33.40 7.62
CA GLY A 8 -25.01 -31.94 7.64
C GLY A 8 -25.22 -31.25 6.28
N ARG A 9 -25.67 -31.99 5.27
CA ARG A 9 -25.88 -31.46 3.91
C ARG A 9 -27.32 -31.04 3.59
N GLY A 10 -28.26 -31.27 4.53
CA GLY A 10 -29.67 -30.96 4.36
C GLY A 10 -30.40 -31.98 3.45
N ILE A 11 -31.48 -31.53 2.84
CA ILE A 11 -32.32 -32.35 1.96
C ILE A 11 -31.69 -32.49 0.57
N LYS A 12 -32.20 -33.41 -0.25
CA LYS A 12 -31.78 -33.69 -1.62
C LYS A 12 -31.53 -32.38 -2.43
N GLY A 13 -30.51 -32.38 -3.22
CA GLY A 13 -30.15 -31.28 -4.11
C GLY A 13 -28.74 -31.43 -4.65
N GLN A 14 -28.34 -30.55 -5.54
CA GLN A 14 -27.05 -30.57 -6.15
C GLN A 14 -25.92 -30.42 -5.12
N LYS A 15 -26.15 -29.61 -4.09
CA LYS A 15 -25.17 -29.32 -3.00
C LYS A 15 -24.97 -30.52 -2.05
N SER A 16 -25.89 -31.46 -1.99
CA SER A 16 -25.80 -32.66 -1.13
C SER A 16 -25.05 -33.82 -1.77
N ARG A 17 -24.69 -33.72 -3.04
CA ARG A 17 -23.95 -34.73 -3.79
C ARG A 17 -22.48 -34.38 -3.89
N SER A 18 -21.62 -35.41 -4.02
CA SER A 18 -20.18 -35.21 -4.26
C SER A 18 -19.90 -35.02 -5.76
N GLY A 19 -18.79 -34.30 -6.07
CA GLY A 19 -18.30 -34.14 -7.44
C GLY A 19 -19.05 -33.14 -8.32
N VAL A 20 -20.05 -32.45 -7.79
CA VAL A 20 -20.82 -31.47 -8.58
C VAL A 20 -20.24 -30.08 -8.48
N ALA A 21 -19.93 -29.45 -9.62
CA ALA A 21 -19.47 -28.09 -9.72
C ALA A 21 -20.65 -27.12 -9.45
N ILE A 22 -20.75 -26.61 -8.22
CA ILE A 22 -21.86 -25.76 -7.79
C ILE A 22 -21.58 -24.28 -8.09
N LYS A 23 -20.31 -23.89 -8.04
CA LYS A 23 -19.91 -22.47 -8.18
C LYS A 23 -19.96 -22.05 -9.64
N ALA A 24 -20.71 -20.99 -9.91
CA ALA A 24 -20.79 -20.33 -11.22
C ALA A 24 -21.25 -21.25 -12.38
N PHE A 25 -21.88 -22.39 -12.11
CA PHE A 25 -22.51 -23.23 -13.12
C PHE A 25 -23.96 -22.77 -13.34
N GLU A 26 -24.27 -22.36 -14.56
CA GLU A 26 -25.58 -21.80 -14.96
C GLU A 26 -26.35 -22.78 -15.88
N GLY A 27 -26.35 -24.09 -15.58
CA GLY A 27 -27.10 -25.09 -16.33
C GLY A 27 -26.63 -25.30 -17.77
N GLY A 28 -25.39 -24.96 -18.10
CA GLY A 28 -24.84 -25.01 -19.46
C GLY A 28 -24.78 -23.65 -20.16
N GLN A 29 -25.52 -22.65 -19.69
CA GLN A 29 -25.39 -21.27 -20.17
C GLN A 29 -23.98 -20.73 -19.84
N THR A 30 -23.41 -19.92 -20.71
CA THR A 30 -22.11 -19.27 -20.47
C THR A 30 -22.15 -18.46 -19.17
N PRO A 31 -21.29 -18.77 -18.17
CA PRO A 31 -21.29 -18.07 -16.89
C PRO A 31 -21.10 -16.56 -17.02
N LEU A 32 -21.66 -15.78 -16.13
CA LEU A 32 -21.61 -14.30 -16.17
C LEU A 32 -20.19 -13.76 -16.34
N TYR A 33 -19.22 -14.30 -15.62
CA TYR A 33 -17.82 -13.84 -15.71
C TYR A 33 -17.18 -14.05 -17.10
N ARG A 34 -17.72 -14.97 -17.91
CA ARG A 34 -17.28 -15.18 -19.31
C ARG A 34 -18.04 -14.29 -20.30
N ARG A 35 -19.26 -13.85 -19.94
CA ARG A 35 -20.07 -12.94 -20.77
C ARG A 35 -19.58 -11.48 -20.63
N LEU A 36 -18.96 -11.13 -19.50
CA LEU A 36 -18.43 -9.80 -19.29
C LEU A 36 -17.18 -9.55 -20.15
N PRO A 37 -17.06 -8.39 -20.80
CA PRO A 37 -15.88 -8.04 -21.57
C PRO A 37 -14.66 -7.91 -20.66
N LYS A 38 -13.52 -8.43 -21.11
CA LYS A 38 -12.24 -8.25 -20.42
C LYS A 38 -11.85 -6.77 -20.45
N ARG A 39 -11.55 -6.19 -19.29
CA ARG A 39 -11.17 -4.78 -19.15
C ARG A 39 -9.83 -4.62 -18.46
N GLY A 40 -9.10 -3.58 -18.87
CA GLY A 40 -7.90 -3.11 -18.22
C GLY A 40 -6.69 -4.02 -18.44
N PHE A 41 -5.63 -3.64 -17.79
CA PHE A 41 -4.36 -4.35 -17.77
C PHE A 41 -3.68 -4.18 -16.42
N LYS A 42 -2.80 -5.10 -16.06
CA LYS A 42 -1.96 -4.96 -14.86
C LYS A 42 -0.73 -4.15 -15.23
N SER A 43 -0.60 -2.96 -14.61
CA SER A 43 0.60 -2.14 -14.79
C SER A 43 1.83 -2.88 -14.25
N LEU A 44 2.90 -2.91 -15.03
CA LEU A 44 4.22 -3.42 -14.61
C LEU A 44 4.87 -2.54 -13.55
N ARG A 45 4.43 -1.28 -13.43
CA ARG A 45 4.92 -0.34 -12.40
C ARG A 45 4.23 -0.64 -11.07
N VAL A 46 4.94 -1.28 -10.18
CA VAL A 46 4.46 -1.50 -8.82
C VAL A 46 4.50 -0.17 -8.05
N LYS A 47 3.35 0.25 -7.49
CA LYS A 47 3.27 1.45 -6.63
C LYS A 47 3.87 1.12 -5.25
N ASN A 48 5.19 1.25 -5.11
CA ASN A 48 5.91 0.99 -3.86
C ASN A 48 5.90 2.19 -2.90
N THR A 49 4.86 3.01 -2.96
CA THR A 49 4.75 4.21 -2.13
C THR A 49 3.61 4.05 -1.13
N ALA A 50 3.92 4.08 0.16
CA ALA A 50 2.93 4.19 1.21
C ALA A 50 2.42 5.63 1.29
N ILE A 51 1.15 5.80 1.60
CA ILE A 51 0.51 7.10 1.79
C ILE A 51 -0.01 7.15 3.22
N ILE A 52 0.32 8.22 3.94
CA ILE A 52 -0.17 8.48 5.29
C ILE A 52 -0.70 9.91 5.37
N ASN A 53 -1.83 10.11 6.02
CA ASN A 53 -2.41 11.41 6.33
C ASN A 53 -1.91 11.91 7.69
N LEU A 54 -1.92 13.23 7.89
CA LEU A 54 -1.55 13.84 9.16
C LEU A 54 -2.45 13.39 10.31
N SER A 55 -3.76 13.22 10.06
CA SER A 55 -4.72 12.68 11.03
C SER A 55 -4.34 11.28 11.54
N HIS A 56 -3.83 10.42 10.66
CA HIS A 56 -3.39 9.09 11.08
C HIS A 56 -2.13 9.15 11.95
N LEU A 57 -1.20 10.07 11.65
CA LEU A 57 -0.01 10.25 12.47
C LEU A 57 -0.38 10.72 13.87
N GLN A 58 -1.33 11.67 13.99
CA GLN A 58 -1.84 12.12 15.28
C GLN A 58 -2.49 10.97 16.07
N LYS A 59 -3.36 10.17 15.42
CA LYS A 59 -3.97 8.99 16.06
C LYS A 59 -2.93 7.97 16.55
N PHE A 60 -1.87 7.71 15.78
CA PHE A 60 -0.81 6.81 16.21
C PHE A 60 0.01 7.35 17.37
N HIS A 61 0.10 8.68 17.50
CA HIS A 61 0.70 9.31 18.67
C HIS A 61 -0.21 9.20 19.89
N ASP A 62 -1.50 9.50 19.75
CA ASP A 62 -2.52 9.41 20.80
C ASP A 62 -2.63 7.96 21.32
N ASP A 63 -2.54 6.98 20.43
CA ASP A 63 -2.46 5.53 20.75
C ASP A 63 -1.10 5.11 21.36
N LYS A 64 -0.16 6.03 21.59
CA LYS A 64 1.20 5.76 22.10
C LYS A 64 2.01 4.75 21.25
N LYS A 65 1.66 4.60 19.97
CA LYS A 65 2.37 3.72 19.02
C LYS A 65 3.63 4.36 18.47
N ILE A 66 3.62 5.68 18.32
CA ILE A 66 4.74 6.47 17.78
C ILE A 66 4.94 7.71 18.66
N ASP A 67 6.21 7.98 18.98
CA ASP A 67 6.62 9.23 19.61
C ASP A 67 6.97 10.23 18.49
N LEU A 68 6.15 11.27 18.31
CA LEU A 68 6.34 12.27 17.27
C LEU A 68 7.52 13.23 17.57
N ASN A 69 7.99 13.29 18.82
CA ASN A 69 9.17 14.07 19.19
C ASN A 69 10.49 13.47 18.67
N SER A 70 10.51 12.15 18.38
CA SER A 70 11.65 11.48 17.74
C SER A 70 11.54 11.56 16.21
N PRO A 71 12.65 11.53 15.46
CA PRO A 71 12.60 11.54 14.01
C PRO A 71 11.89 10.28 13.47
N VAL A 72 10.78 10.48 12.77
CA VAL A 72 9.96 9.40 12.24
C VAL A 72 10.44 9.04 10.84
N ASP A 73 11.07 7.90 10.69
CA ASP A 73 11.54 7.35 9.44
C ASP A 73 10.65 6.19 8.95
N LEU A 74 10.72 5.89 7.65
CA LEU A 74 10.03 4.73 7.06
C LEU A 74 10.41 3.42 7.76
N LYS A 75 11.66 3.26 8.18
CA LYS A 75 12.15 2.07 8.91
C LYS A 75 11.45 1.89 10.27
N LEU A 76 11.22 2.99 10.98
CA LEU A 76 10.49 3.00 12.25
C LEU A 76 9.03 2.58 12.06
N LEU A 77 8.37 3.11 11.01
CA LEU A 77 7.00 2.76 10.66
C LEU A 77 6.84 1.28 10.25
N HIS A 78 7.86 0.70 9.61
CA HIS A 78 7.91 -0.74 9.33
C HIS A 78 8.09 -1.57 10.61
N LYS A 79 8.98 -1.16 11.55
CA LYS A 79 9.18 -1.84 12.84
C LYS A 79 7.90 -1.86 13.68
N LYS A 80 7.17 -0.76 13.70
CA LYS A 80 5.89 -0.63 14.42
C LYS A 80 4.70 -1.28 13.68
N LYS A 81 4.93 -1.93 12.52
CA LYS A 81 3.91 -2.60 11.69
C LYS A 81 2.76 -1.68 11.22
N ILE A 82 3.00 -0.37 11.17
CA ILE A 82 2.03 0.62 10.70
C ILE A 82 1.95 0.59 9.17
N ILE A 83 3.10 0.39 8.51
CA ILE A 83 3.21 0.26 7.07
C ILE A 83 3.76 -1.11 6.72
N ASN A 84 3.24 -1.71 5.65
CA ASN A 84 3.73 -2.98 5.14
C ASN A 84 5.16 -2.81 4.56
N LYS A 85 6.04 -3.77 4.83
CA LYS A 85 7.44 -3.79 4.37
C LYS A 85 7.62 -3.71 2.85
N LYS A 86 6.59 -4.04 2.06
CA LYS A 86 6.62 -3.92 0.59
C LYS A 86 6.75 -2.48 0.08
N TYR A 87 6.40 -1.48 0.89
CA TYR A 87 6.50 -0.08 0.50
C TYR A 87 7.90 0.46 0.79
N LEU A 88 8.56 0.97 -0.26
CA LEU A 88 9.93 1.49 -0.20
C LEU A 88 9.99 3.03 -0.12
N LYS A 89 8.86 3.70 -0.31
CA LYS A 89 8.75 5.16 -0.30
C LYS A 89 7.58 5.57 0.58
N LEU A 90 7.71 6.75 1.19
CA LEU A 90 6.69 7.35 2.03
C LEU A 90 6.22 8.67 1.42
N LYS A 91 4.90 8.85 1.34
CA LYS A 91 4.25 10.09 0.96
C LYS A 91 3.30 10.55 2.06
N ILE A 92 3.44 11.82 2.48
CA ILE A 92 2.54 12.44 3.45
C ILE A 92 1.53 13.34 2.75
N LEU A 93 0.27 13.20 3.17
CA LEU A 93 -0.85 14.03 2.73
C LEU A 93 -1.37 14.89 3.87
N GLY A 94 -1.89 16.08 3.53
CA GLY A 94 -2.31 17.10 4.48
C GLY A 94 -3.74 16.96 5.01
N ASP A 95 -4.33 15.78 4.97
CA ASP A 95 -5.66 15.54 5.52
C ASP A 95 -5.60 15.39 7.05
N GLY A 96 -6.52 16.10 7.71
CA GLY A 96 -6.56 16.22 9.17
C GLY A 96 -5.58 17.24 9.73
N ASP A 97 -5.64 17.43 11.06
CA ASP A 97 -4.81 18.40 11.79
C ASP A 97 -3.87 17.68 12.76
N LEU A 98 -2.69 18.27 12.92
CA LEU A 98 -1.69 17.86 13.91
C LEU A 98 -1.78 18.78 15.13
N LYS A 99 -1.63 18.23 16.33
CA LYS A 99 -1.54 18.98 17.57
C LYS A 99 -0.11 19.05 18.10
N THR A 100 0.71 18.07 17.76
CA THR A 100 2.09 17.92 18.25
C THR A 100 3.10 18.25 17.16
N LYS A 101 4.26 18.77 17.58
CA LYS A 101 5.40 18.98 16.68
C LYS A 101 5.90 17.64 16.18
N ILE A 102 6.29 17.59 14.91
CA ILE A 102 6.73 16.35 14.28
C ILE A 102 7.99 16.56 13.46
N SER A 103 8.93 15.62 13.56
CA SER A 103 10.11 15.53 12.70
C SER A 103 10.02 14.28 11.86
N ILE A 104 9.78 14.42 10.55
CA ILE A 104 9.58 13.28 9.65
C ILE A 104 10.51 13.34 8.44
N THR A 105 11.09 12.18 8.11
CA THR A 105 11.86 11.97 6.88
C THR A 105 11.02 11.22 5.85
N VAL A 106 10.73 11.85 4.70
CA VAL A 106 9.82 11.33 3.68
C VAL A 106 10.39 11.47 2.27
N ASN A 107 9.86 10.66 1.33
CA ASN A 107 10.21 10.79 -0.08
C ASN A 107 9.34 11.83 -0.81
N PHE A 108 8.10 12.01 -0.38
CA PHE A 108 7.16 12.95 -0.98
C PHE A 108 6.26 13.56 0.09
N ALA A 109 5.92 14.82 -0.07
CA ALA A 109 4.92 15.51 0.74
C ALA A 109 3.98 16.32 -0.16
N SER A 110 2.71 16.46 0.23
CA SER A 110 1.81 17.39 -0.43
C SER A 110 2.08 18.83 0.04
N LYS A 111 1.80 19.82 -0.81
CA LYS A 111 1.95 21.24 -0.44
C LYS A 111 1.15 21.62 0.82
N GLN A 112 -0.04 21.03 0.97
CA GLN A 112 -0.88 21.23 2.17
C GLN A 112 -0.25 20.62 3.43
N ALA A 113 0.33 19.41 3.32
CA ALA A 113 1.02 18.77 4.44
C ALA A 113 2.23 19.62 4.90
N GLN A 114 3.04 20.13 3.97
CA GLN A 114 4.18 21.00 4.29
C GLN A 114 3.72 22.23 5.08
N LYS A 115 2.74 22.96 4.55
CA LYS A 115 2.19 24.16 5.21
C LYS A 115 1.63 23.87 6.62
N LYS A 116 0.95 22.72 6.81
CA LYS A 116 0.40 22.35 8.11
C LYS A 116 1.49 21.96 9.11
N VAL A 117 2.51 21.23 8.69
CA VAL A 117 3.64 20.85 9.55
C VAL A 117 4.48 22.06 9.93
N GLU A 118 4.77 22.96 9.00
CA GLU A 118 5.49 24.21 9.25
C GLU A 118 4.75 25.13 10.24
N LYS A 119 3.40 25.26 10.12
CA LYS A 119 2.58 26.04 11.03
C LYS A 119 2.70 25.59 12.49
N ILE A 120 2.93 24.30 12.74
CA ILE A 120 3.05 23.74 14.09
C ILE A 120 4.52 23.75 14.57
N GLY A 121 5.45 24.19 13.71
CA GLY A 121 6.88 24.20 14.01
C GLY A 121 7.53 22.81 13.93
N GLY A 122 6.95 21.91 13.13
CA GLY A 122 7.54 20.62 12.80
C GLY A 122 8.54 20.71 11.64
N THR A 123 9.39 19.70 11.47
CA THR A 123 10.36 19.60 10.39
C THR A 123 10.02 18.48 9.43
N LEU A 124 10.02 18.78 8.13
CA LEU A 124 9.80 17.82 7.05
C LEU A 124 11.07 17.69 6.19
N ASN A 125 11.81 16.60 6.38
CA ASN A 125 12.98 16.30 5.57
C ASN A 125 12.56 15.48 4.34
N ILE A 126 12.61 16.08 3.15
CA ILE A 126 12.26 15.39 1.89
C ILE A 126 13.53 14.82 1.27
N ILE A 127 13.62 13.48 1.20
CA ILE A 127 14.69 12.78 0.49
C ILE A 127 14.45 12.91 -1.02
N ALA A 128 14.99 13.96 -1.64
CA ALA A 128 15.00 14.08 -3.09
C ALA A 128 15.94 13.02 -3.68
N LYS A 129 15.42 12.03 -4.42
CA LYS A 129 16.27 11.25 -5.32
C LYS A 129 16.73 12.14 -6.47
N ASN A 130 18.00 12.48 -6.50
CA ASN A 130 18.63 13.13 -7.65
C ASN A 130 18.54 12.17 -8.84
N LYS A 131 17.54 12.38 -9.71
CA LYS A 131 17.36 11.63 -10.96
C LYS A 131 18.52 11.76 -11.95
N THR A 132 19.44 12.67 -11.67
CA THR A 132 20.55 13.05 -12.57
C THR A 132 21.74 12.12 -12.43
N GLN A 133 22.02 11.60 -11.23
CA GLN A 133 23.23 10.78 -11.02
C GLN A 133 23.13 9.35 -11.56
N ASP A 134 21.93 8.74 -11.54
CA ASP A 134 21.73 7.38 -12.09
C ASP A 134 21.77 7.34 -13.63
N LYS A 135 21.45 8.46 -14.30
CA LYS A 135 21.56 8.57 -15.77
C LYS A 135 22.99 8.81 -16.21
N ILE A 136 23.76 9.58 -15.46
CA ILE A 136 25.16 9.91 -15.77
C ILE A 136 26.04 8.67 -15.55
N LYS A 137 25.85 7.89 -14.50
CA LYS A 137 26.60 6.63 -14.29
C LYS A 137 26.35 5.60 -15.38
N LYS A 138 25.09 5.44 -15.82
CA LYS A 138 24.77 4.51 -16.92
C LYS A 138 25.32 4.96 -18.27
N SER A 139 25.40 6.26 -18.54
CA SER A 139 25.99 6.77 -19.81
C SER A 139 27.52 6.69 -19.81
N SER A 140 28.19 6.83 -18.68
CA SER A 140 29.64 6.65 -18.58
C SER A 140 30.06 5.17 -18.71
N GLU A 141 29.34 4.23 -18.10
CA GLU A 141 29.60 2.80 -18.22
C GLU A 141 29.41 2.31 -19.67
N VAL A 142 28.38 2.81 -20.38
CA VAL A 142 28.13 2.44 -21.78
C VAL A 142 29.25 3.01 -22.71
N SER A 143 29.75 4.20 -22.43
CA SER A 143 30.82 4.81 -23.23
C SER A 143 32.20 4.15 -23.00
N GLU A 144 32.45 3.53 -21.84
CA GLU A 144 33.68 2.75 -21.59
C GLU A 144 33.65 1.38 -22.27
N ILE A 145 32.46 0.75 -22.38
CA ILE A 145 32.30 -0.54 -23.05
C ILE A 145 32.47 -0.40 -24.58
N LEU A 146 32.10 0.75 -25.14
CA LEU A 146 32.21 1.04 -26.58
C LEU A 146 33.63 1.46 -27.03
N LYS A 147 34.55 1.68 -26.08
CA LYS A 147 35.95 2.05 -26.37
C LYS A 147 36.94 0.89 -26.21
N LYS A 148 36.44 -0.30 -25.92
CA LYS A 148 37.22 -1.57 -25.90
C LYS A 148 36.82 -2.42 -27.10
#